data_e1fef399fcc1fdc867ac59ecd22ce756
#
_entry.id   e1fef399fcc1fdc867ac59ecd22ce756
#
_cell.length_a   1.000
_cell.length_b   1.000
_cell.length_c   1.000
_cell.angle_alpha   90.00
_cell.angle_beta   90.00
_cell.angle_gamma   90.00
#
_symmetry.space_group_name_H-M   'P 1'
#
loop_
_entity.id
_entity.type
_entity.pdbx_description
1 polymer ?
#
loop_
_entity_poly.entity_id
_entity_poly.type
_entity_poly.pdbx_seq_one_letter_code
_entity_poly.pdbx_strand_id
1 'polypeptide(L)'
;FKFKRYKIQEVIKPNQVILVQVIKDERGQKGAALSTFISIAGKYIVLMPNTPKGGGISRKIFNPADRKKIRTILNEIEIPKEMGLIVRTAGSNKTKNEINSDLETLINSWSQIKENAINSIAPSLIHQESEIIKRTLRDMFDENTQNIIVEGNEGYKKAQSFMKTMMPSNVKKVKKYRGKIPLFIQENIEQKLNQIFDSEIKLKSGGYLVINPTEALVSIDINSGSSIKGKNVESTAL
;
A
#
# COMPACT_ATOMS: atom_id res chain seq x y z
N PHE A 1 9.74 -4.64 -28.99
CA PHE A 1 9.29 -3.28 -29.27
C PHE A 1 9.93 -2.33 -28.27
N LYS A 2 10.90 -1.48 -28.73
CA LYS A 2 11.41 -0.35 -27.95
C LYS A 2 10.33 0.74 -27.99
N PHE A 3 9.70 1.06 -26.87
CA PHE A 3 8.83 2.23 -26.81
C PHE A 3 9.65 3.48 -27.11
N LYS A 4 9.24 4.25 -28.11
CA LYS A 4 9.84 5.54 -28.41
C LYS A 4 9.61 6.47 -27.20
N ARG A 5 10.67 6.99 -26.61
CA ARG A 5 10.56 7.96 -25.52
C ARG A 5 10.34 9.34 -26.11
N TYR A 6 9.16 9.87 -25.90
CA TYR A 6 8.83 11.25 -26.27
C TYR A 6 9.22 12.19 -25.12
N LYS A 7 9.60 13.41 -25.49
CA LYS A 7 9.75 14.49 -24.51
C LYS A 7 8.35 14.93 -24.05
N ILE A 8 8.23 15.43 -22.82
CA ILE A 8 6.94 15.84 -22.26
C ILE A 8 6.23 16.90 -23.12
N GLN A 9 7.00 17.81 -23.72
CA GLN A 9 6.52 18.86 -24.62
C GLN A 9 5.91 18.32 -25.93
N GLU A 10 6.26 17.10 -26.33
CA GLU A 10 5.74 16.45 -27.52
C GLU A 10 4.38 15.79 -27.28
N VAL A 11 4.09 15.43 -26.01
CA VAL A 11 2.91 14.65 -25.64
C VAL A 11 1.86 15.43 -24.86
N ILE A 12 2.24 16.51 -24.16
CA ILE A 12 1.33 17.35 -23.39
C ILE A 12 1.34 18.77 -23.96
N LYS A 13 0.16 19.30 -24.25
CA LYS A 13 -0.02 20.65 -24.78
C LYS A 13 -0.50 21.62 -23.68
N PRO A 14 -0.21 22.93 -23.79
CA PRO A 14 -0.79 23.94 -22.92
C PRO A 14 -2.32 23.86 -22.93
N ASN A 15 -2.97 24.11 -21.81
CA ASN A 15 -4.42 24.06 -21.61
C ASN A 15 -5.06 22.67 -21.81
N GLN A 16 -4.27 21.61 -21.91
CA GLN A 16 -4.78 20.25 -21.95
C GLN A 16 -5.14 19.78 -20.55
N VAL A 17 -6.36 19.27 -20.38
CA VAL A 17 -6.78 18.58 -19.14
C VAL A 17 -6.30 17.13 -19.18
N ILE A 18 -5.62 16.70 -18.13
CA ILE A 18 -5.08 15.34 -18.01
C ILE A 18 -5.45 14.74 -16.66
N LEU A 19 -5.62 13.43 -16.62
CA LEU A 19 -5.77 12.68 -15.37
C LEU A 19 -4.38 12.30 -14.85
N VAL A 20 -4.09 12.67 -13.61
CA VAL A 20 -2.81 12.35 -12.95
C VAL A 20 -3.05 11.64 -11.63
N GLN A 21 -2.18 10.70 -11.30
CA GLN A 21 -2.12 10.05 -9.99
C GLN A 21 -0.96 10.62 -9.19
N VAL A 22 -1.21 11.01 -7.95
CA VAL A 22 -0.17 11.39 -6.99
C VAL A 22 0.46 10.10 -6.46
N ILE A 23 1.73 9.88 -6.78
CA ILE A 23 2.49 8.69 -6.35
C ILE A 23 3.18 8.93 -5.00
N LYS A 24 3.68 10.15 -4.80
CA LYS A 24 4.30 10.60 -3.55
C LYS A 24 3.88 12.02 -3.28
N ASP A 25 3.65 12.28 -2.01
CA ASP A 25 3.32 13.59 -1.51
C ASP A 25 4.54 14.53 -1.55
N GLU A 26 4.32 15.80 -1.33
CA GLU A 26 5.36 16.81 -1.24
C GLU A 26 6.34 16.46 -0.11
N ARG A 27 7.62 16.74 -0.33
CA ARG A 27 8.67 16.53 0.66
C ARG A 27 9.64 17.70 0.67
N GLY A 28 9.56 18.52 1.72
CA GLY A 28 10.33 19.75 1.83
C GLY A 28 10.05 20.68 0.65
N GLN A 29 11.09 21.07 -0.09
CA GLN A 29 10.96 21.92 -1.28
C GLN A 29 10.65 21.14 -2.58
N LYS A 30 10.57 19.81 -2.51
CA LYS A 30 10.21 18.97 -3.66
C LYS A 30 8.70 18.84 -3.76
N GLY A 31 8.15 19.20 -4.90
CA GLY A 31 6.73 19.00 -5.20
C GLY A 31 6.34 17.52 -5.27
N ALA A 32 5.05 17.25 -5.29
CA ALA A 32 4.50 15.90 -5.39
C ALA A 32 4.96 15.18 -6.65
N ALA A 33 5.19 13.86 -6.54
CA ALA A 33 5.49 13.04 -7.71
C ALA A 33 4.20 12.57 -8.37
N LEU A 34 4.02 12.96 -9.62
CA LEU A 34 2.82 12.67 -10.42
C LEU A 34 3.11 11.64 -11.51
N SER A 35 2.08 10.89 -11.90
CA SER A 35 2.12 9.98 -13.04
C SER A 35 0.81 10.03 -13.81
N THR A 36 0.89 9.93 -15.14
CA THR A 36 -0.27 9.70 -16.00
C THR A 36 -0.58 8.21 -16.14
N PHE A 37 0.34 7.33 -15.78
CA PHE A 37 0.10 5.90 -15.67
C PHE A 37 -0.59 5.62 -14.35
N ILE A 38 -1.86 5.22 -14.44
CA ILE A 38 -2.70 4.96 -13.27
C ILE A 38 -2.49 3.53 -12.77
N SER A 39 -2.44 3.36 -11.46
CA SER A 39 -2.38 2.06 -10.80
C SER A 39 -3.38 2.01 -9.64
N ILE A 40 -4.27 1.02 -9.64
CA ILE A 40 -5.32 0.84 -8.63
C ILE A 40 -5.02 -0.43 -7.88
N ALA A 41 -4.82 -0.32 -6.58
CA ALA A 41 -4.45 -1.46 -5.74
C ALA A 41 -5.69 -2.18 -5.20
N GLY A 42 -5.85 -3.46 -5.56
CA GLY A 42 -6.75 -4.41 -4.94
C GLY A 42 -6.09 -5.15 -3.78
N LYS A 43 -6.78 -6.16 -3.28
CA LYS A 43 -6.25 -7.03 -2.23
C LYS A 43 -5.15 -7.94 -2.75
N TYR A 44 -5.40 -8.63 -3.85
CA TYR A 44 -4.53 -9.66 -4.43
C TYR A 44 -3.78 -9.18 -5.66
N ILE A 45 -4.30 -8.17 -6.32
CA ILE A 45 -3.76 -7.65 -7.58
C ILE A 45 -3.64 -6.12 -7.58
N VAL A 46 -2.85 -5.60 -8.50
CA VAL A 46 -2.83 -4.18 -8.87
C VAL A 46 -3.23 -4.09 -10.34
N LEU A 47 -4.25 -3.31 -10.64
CA LEU A 47 -4.69 -3.03 -12.00
C LEU A 47 -3.99 -1.77 -12.52
N MET A 48 -3.45 -1.85 -13.73
CA MET A 48 -2.89 -0.73 -14.48
C MET A 48 -3.73 -0.49 -15.72
N PRO A 49 -4.79 0.33 -15.62
CA PRO A 49 -5.83 0.40 -16.65
C PRO A 49 -5.39 1.04 -17.96
N ASN A 50 -4.31 1.80 -17.96
CA ASN A 50 -3.78 2.51 -19.14
C ASN A 50 -2.31 2.14 -19.43
N THR A 51 -1.88 0.95 -19.05
CA THR A 51 -0.54 0.44 -19.34
C THR A 51 -0.62 -0.88 -20.09
N PRO A 52 -0.69 -0.86 -21.43
CA PRO A 52 -0.82 -2.07 -22.23
C PRO A 52 0.41 -2.96 -22.07
N LYS A 53 0.19 -4.29 -21.98
CA LYS A 53 1.25 -5.30 -21.73
C LYS A 53 2.08 -5.05 -20.45
N GLY A 54 1.67 -4.13 -19.60
CA GLY A 54 2.20 -4.01 -18.25
C GLY A 54 1.60 -5.12 -17.41
N GLY A 55 2.42 -5.79 -16.62
CA GLY A 55 1.88 -6.78 -15.70
C GLY A 55 2.88 -7.88 -15.37
N GLY A 56 2.45 -8.76 -14.51
CA GLY A 56 3.26 -9.89 -14.11
C GLY A 56 3.02 -10.30 -12.66
N ILE A 57 4.09 -10.75 -12.06
CA ILE A 57 4.09 -11.28 -10.70
C ILE A 57 5.02 -10.43 -9.86
N SER A 58 4.57 -10.05 -8.66
CA SER A 58 5.39 -9.30 -7.71
C SER A 58 6.79 -9.89 -7.56
N ARG A 59 7.81 -9.03 -7.55
CA ARG A 59 9.21 -9.43 -7.35
C ARG A 59 9.45 -10.05 -5.96
N LYS A 60 8.56 -9.78 -5.01
CA LYS A 60 8.64 -10.33 -3.64
C LYS A 60 8.14 -11.77 -3.53
N ILE A 61 7.60 -12.37 -4.60
CA ILE A 61 7.25 -13.79 -4.67
C ILE A 61 8.45 -14.52 -5.25
N PHE A 62 9.27 -15.12 -4.39
CA PHE A 62 10.52 -15.76 -4.79
C PHE A 62 10.33 -17.23 -5.20
N ASN A 63 9.32 -17.92 -4.69
CA ASN A 63 9.10 -19.34 -4.94
C ASN A 63 8.74 -19.58 -6.42
N PRO A 64 9.55 -20.40 -7.17
CA PRO A 64 9.30 -20.68 -8.58
C PRO A 64 7.98 -21.44 -8.83
N ALA A 65 7.58 -22.32 -7.91
CA ALA A 65 6.34 -23.09 -8.02
C ALA A 65 5.11 -22.17 -7.94
N ASP A 66 5.10 -21.24 -6.99
CA ASP A 66 4.03 -20.26 -6.85
C ASP A 66 3.96 -19.34 -8.09
N ARG A 67 5.11 -18.92 -8.59
CA ARG A 67 5.19 -18.11 -9.83
C ARG A 67 4.61 -18.84 -11.05
N LYS A 68 4.89 -20.15 -11.17
CA LYS A 68 4.34 -20.98 -12.25
C LYS A 68 2.83 -21.08 -12.14
N LYS A 69 2.31 -21.39 -10.93
CA LYS A 69 0.87 -21.46 -10.65
C LYS A 69 0.15 -20.14 -10.97
N ILE A 70 0.71 -19.01 -10.54
CA ILE A 70 0.15 -17.69 -10.81
C ILE A 70 0.13 -17.39 -12.32
N ARG A 71 1.17 -17.77 -13.08
CA ARG A 71 1.19 -17.60 -14.54
C ARG A 71 0.08 -18.37 -15.21
N THR A 72 -0.18 -19.61 -14.77
CA THR A 72 -1.29 -20.41 -15.29
C THR A 72 -2.62 -19.67 -15.06
N ILE A 73 -2.85 -19.20 -13.84
CA ILE A 73 -4.08 -18.44 -13.50
C ILE A 73 -4.21 -17.18 -14.36
N LEU A 74 -3.11 -16.41 -14.52
CA LEU A 74 -3.14 -15.17 -15.32
C LEU A 74 -3.43 -15.44 -16.81
N ASN A 75 -2.96 -16.54 -17.36
CA ASN A 75 -3.23 -16.92 -18.75
C ASN A 75 -4.69 -17.31 -19.00
N GLU A 76 -5.41 -17.69 -17.94
CA GLU A 76 -6.81 -18.10 -18.00
C GLU A 76 -7.79 -16.94 -17.72
N ILE A 77 -7.27 -15.79 -17.27
CA ILE A 77 -8.08 -14.60 -16.97
C ILE A 77 -8.08 -13.69 -18.22
N GLU A 78 -9.27 -13.30 -18.65
CA GLU A 78 -9.42 -12.34 -19.73
C GLU A 78 -9.17 -10.92 -19.22
N ILE A 79 -8.05 -10.33 -19.65
CA ILE A 79 -7.69 -8.95 -19.32
C ILE A 79 -7.77 -8.12 -20.60
N PRO A 80 -8.43 -6.95 -20.60
CA PRO A 80 -8.43 -6.05 -21.76
C PRO A 80 -7.01 -5.73 -22.22
N LYS A 81 -6.79 -5.68 -23.54
CA LYS A 81 -5.45 -5.53 -24.16
C LYS A 81 -4.72 -4.24 -23.75
N GLU A 82 -5.46 -3.21 -23.41
CA GLU A 82 -4.97 -1.92 -22.95
C GLU A 82 -4.58 -1.90 -21.47
N MET A 83 -4.93 -2.94 -20.70
CA MET A 83 -4.71 -3.01 -19.27
C MET A 83 -3.56 -3.96 -18.92
N GLY A 84 -2.87 -3.64 -17.85
CA GLY A 84 -1.87 -4.49 -17.20
C GLY A 84 -2.30 -4.90 -15.80
N LEU A 85 -1.80 -6.05 -15.34
CA LEU A 85 -2.15 -6.59 -14.02
C LEU A 85 -0.90 -7.16 -13.33
N ILE A 86 -0.70 -6.80 -12.07
CA ILE A 86 0.38 -7.36 -11.24
C ILE A 86 -0.23 -8.10 -10.06
N VAL A 87 0.14 -9.38 -9.90
CA VAL A 87 -0.25 -10.15 -8.72
C VAL A 87 0.65 -9.80 -7.55
N ARG A 88 0.03 -9.41 -6.42
CA ARG A 88 0.68 -9.05 -5.15
C ARG A 88 1.07 -10.30 -4.37
N THR A 89 1.90 -10.14 -3.35
CA THR A 89 2.29 -11.24 -2.43
C THR A 89 1.07 -11.89 -1.76
N ALA A 90 0.07 -11.09 -1.40
CA ALA A 90 -1.19 -11.60 -0.84
C ALA A 90 -2.00 -12.50 -1.79
N GLY A 91 -1.73 -12.43 -3.10
CA GLY A 91 -2.38 -13.26 -4.12
C GLY A 91 -1.65 -14.56 -4.46
N SER A 92 -0.49 -14.88 -3.83
CA SER A 92 0.34 -16.03 -4.21
C SER A 92 -0.37 -17.38 -4.09
N ASN A 93 -1.21 -17.55 -3.07
CA ASN A 93 -1.91 -18.80 -2.77
C ASN A 93 -3.43 -18.73 -3.03
N LYS A 94 -3.86 -17.75 -3.83
CA LYS A 94 -5.27 -17.52 -4.10
C LYS A 94 -5.76 -18.27 -5.33
N THR A 95 -7.06 -18.57 -5.33
CA THR A 95 -7.73 -19.24 -6.44
C THR A 95 -7.99 -18.28 -7.58
N LYS A 96 -8.25 -18.81 -8.79
CA LYS A 96 -8.66 -18.03 -9.96
C LYS A 96 -9.90 -17.17 -9.66
N ASN A 97 -10.87 -17.72 -8.96
CA ASN A 97 -12.12 -17.02 -8.63
C ASN A 97 -11.89 -15.82 -7.71
N GLU A 98 -11.00 -15.94 -6.71
CA GLU A 98 -10.67 -14.85 -5.80
C GLU A 98 -9.93 -13.71 -6.54
N ILE A 99 -9.01 -14.07 -7.44
CA ILE A 99 -8.28 -13.09 -8.27
C ILE A 99 -9.23 -12.41 -9.25
N ASN A 100 -10.15 -13.15 -9.87
CA ASN A 100 -11.12 -12.60 -10.81
C ASN A 100 -12.10 -11.65 -10.13
N SER A 101 -12.59 -12.00 -8.95
CA SER A 101 -13.47 -11.11 -8.17
C SER A 101 -12.79 -9.80 -7.78
N ASP A 102 -11.51 -9.84 -7.41
CA ASP A 102 -10.71 -8.64 -7.14
C ASP A 102 -10.55 -7.80 -8.41
N LEU A 103 -10.30 -8.44 -9.56
CA LEU A 103 -10.21 -7.79 -10.87
C LEU A 103 -11.50 -7.06 -11.27
N GLU A 104 -12.64 -7.72 -11.14
CA GLU A 104 -13.96 -7.13 -11.44
C GLU A 104 -14.21 -5.88 -10.58
N THR A 105 -13.89 -5.96 -9.28
CA THR A 105 -13.99 -4.82 -8.36
C THR A 105 -13.13 -3.65 -8.83
N LEU A 106 -11.90 -3.91 -9.29
CA LEU A 106 -10.98 -2.88 -9.77
C LEU A 106 -11.41 -2.28 -11.12
N ILE A 107 -11.94 -3.09 -12.02
CA ILE A 107 -12.50 -2.62 -13.31
C ILE A 107 -13.69 -1.70 -13.07
N ASN A 108 -14.58 -2.06 -12.15
CA ASN A 108 -15.70 -1.21 -11.75
C ASN A 108 -15.23 0.11 -11.15
N SER A 109 -14.24 0.07 -10.26
CA SER A 109 -13.63 1.28 -9.68
C SER A 109 -13.01 2.17 -10.75
N TRP A 110 -12.32 1.58 -11.73
CA TRP A 110 -11.77 2.33 -12.87
C TRP A 110 -12.86 2.97 -13.73
N SER A 111 -13.97 2.28 -13.94
CA SER A 111 -15.10 2.82 -14.69
C SER A 111 -15.72 4.04 -13.99
N GLN A 112 -15.87 3.98 -12.66
CA GLN A 112 -16.31 5.13 -11.86
C GLN A 112 -15.32 6.30 -11.91
N ILE A 113 -14.02 6.02 -11.84
CA ILE A 113 -12.98 7.07 -11.96
C ILE A 113 -13.09 7.77 -13.32
N LYS A 114 -13.25 7.01 -14.42
CA LYS A 114 -13.43 7.59 -15.75
C LYS A 114 -14.68 8.47 -15.84
N GLU A 115 -15.80 7.98 -15.34
CA GLU A 115 -17.07 8.72 -15.34
C GLU A 115 -16.96 10.01 -14.54
N ASN A 116 -16.40 9.95 -13.33
CA ASN A 116 -16.17 11.12 -12.49
C ASN A 116 -15.23 12.12 -13.19
N ALA A 117 -14.18 11.65 -13.85
CA ALA A 117 -13.23 12.52 -14.54
C ALA A 117 -13.88 13.27 -15.71
N ILE A 118 -14.76 12.59 -16.48
CA ILE A 118 -15.47 13.20 -17.61
C ILE A 118 -16.48 14.26 -17.13
N ASN A 119 -17.15 14.00 -16.00
CA ASN A 119 -18.20 14.86 -15.45
C ASN A 119 -17.68 15.99 -14.56
N SER A 120 -16.37 16.06 -14.33
CA SER A 120 -15.77 17.04 -13.41
C SER A 120 -15.08 18.17 -14.17
N ILE A 121 -15.07 19.35 -13.55
CA ILE A 121 -14.34 20.51 -14.06
C ILE A 121 -12.93 20.52 -13.43
N ALA A 122 -11.91 20.58 -14.27
CA ALA A 122 -10.52 20.63 -13.79
C ALA A 122 -10.16 22.02 -13.22
N PRO A 123 -9.33 22.08 -12.14
CA PRO A 123 -8.77 20.97 -11.39
C PRO A 123 -9.75 20.46 -10.33
N SER A 124 -9.88 19.13 -10.18
CA SER A 124 -10.71 18.53 -9.14
C SER A 124 -10.14 17.17 -8.67
N LEU A 125 -10.45 16.79 -7.42
CA LEU A 125 -10.15 15.48 -6.88
C LEU A 125 -11.15 14.46 -7.43
N ILE A 126 -10.71 13.58 -8.29
CA ILE A 126 -11.56 12.58 -8.96
C ILE A 126 -11.75 11.34 -8.12
N HIS A 127 -10.66 10.86 -7.51
CA HIS A 127 -10.65 9.65 -6.70
C HIS A 127 -9.57 9.78 -5.64
N GLN A 128 -9.92 9.39 -4.43
CA GLN A 128 -8.95 9.27 -3.34
C GLN A 128 -8.84 7.81 -2.96
N GLU A 129 -7.63 7.27 -3.03
CA GLU A 129 -7.39 5.92 -2.54
C GLU A 129 -7.69 5.89 -1.03
N SER A 130 -8.48 4.92 -0.71
CA SER A 130 -9.19 4.69 0.53
C SER A 130 -8.53 5.23 1.81
N GLU A 131 -9.41 5.69 2.69
CA GLU A 131 -9.14 5.95 4.10
C GLU A 131 -8.28 4.87 4.75
N ILE A 132 -7.51 5.25 5.75
CA ILE A 132 -6.56 4.39 6.46
C ILE A 132 -7.17 3.04 6.91
N ILE A 133 -8.44 3.03 7.32
CA ILE A 133 -9.15 1.82 7.75
C ILE A 133 -9.24 0.80 6.60
N LYS A 134 -9.70 1.23 5.44
CA LYS A 134 -9.84 0.36 4.26
C LYS A 134 -8.48 -0.14 3.79
N ARG A 135 -7.47 0.74 3.77
CA ARG A 135 -6.10 0.40 3.38
C ARG A 135 -5.50 -0.62 4.35
N THR A 136 -5.67 -0.43 5.65
CA THR A 136 -5.18 -1.37 6.67
C THR A 136 -5.86 -2.74 6.53
N LEU A 137 -7.18 -2.77 6.37
CA LEU A 137 -7.93 -4.01 6.18
C LEU A 137 -7.54 -4.72 4.89
N ARG A 138 -7.35 -3.98 3.80
CA ARG A 138 -6.92 -4.55 2.52
C ARG A 138 -5.52 -5.20 2.62
N ASP A 139 -4.57 -4.52 3.25
CA ASP A 139 -3.16 -4.88 3.18
C ASP A 139 -2.70 -5.76 4.37
N MET A 140 -3.33 -5.65 5.54
CA MET A 140 -2.89 -6.33 6.76
C MET A 140 -3.82 -7.47 7.21
N PHE A 141 -5.08 -7.48 6.76
CA PHE A 141 -5.99 -8.57 7.14
C PHE A 141 -5.59 -9.88 6.46
N ASP A 142 -5.41 -10.93 7.26
CA ASP A 142 -5.16 -12.30 6.83
C ASP A 142 -6.16 -13.28 7.47
N GLU A 143 -6.05 -14.56 7.12
CA GLU A 143 -6.92 -15.62 7.64
C GLU A 143 -6.68 -15.89 9.14
N ASN A 144 -5.47 -15.63 9.65
CA ASN A 144 -5.09 -15.81 11.05
C ASN A 144 -5.60 -14.68 11.94
N THR A 145 -6.03 -13.56 11.36
CA THR A 145 -6.60 -12.43 12.10
C THR A 145 -7.89 -12.87 12.79
N GLN A 146 -7.89 -12.88 14.11
CA GLN A 146 -9.06 -13.31 14.92
C GLN A 146 -10.08 -12.20 15.07
N ASN A 147 -9.66 -10.98 15.38
CA ASN A 147 -10.52 -9.83 15.64
C ASN A 147 -9.94 -8.56 15.00
N ILE A 148 -10.85 -7.71 14.56
CA ILE A 148 -10.58 -6.34 14.10
C ILE A 148 -11.34 -5.42 15.04
N ILE A 149 -10.65 -4.81 15.97
CA ILE A 149 -11.25 -3.95 16.98
C ILE A 149 -11.17 -2.51 16.47
N VAL A 150 -12.31 -1.83 16.40
CA VAL A 150 -12.40 -0.48 15.85
C VAL A 150 -13.06 0.45 16.85
N GLU A 151 -12.39 1.54 17.20
CA GLU A 151 -12.93 2.60 18.03
C GLU A 151 -13.73 3.61 17.20
N GLY A 152 -14.79 4.14 17.79
CA GLY A 152 -15.67 5.10 17.16
C GLY A 152 -16.75 4.47 16.27
N ASN A 153 -17.91 5.13 16.19
CA ASN A 153 -19.06 4.63 15.43
C ASN A 153 -18.82 4.67 13.92
N GLU A 154 -18.25 5.77 13.43
CA GLU A 154 -18.00 5.95 11.99
C GLU A 154 -16.95 4.98 11.50
N GLY A 155 -15.82 4.86 12.21
CA GLY A 155 -14.75 3.92 11.87
C GLY A 155 -15.26 2.48 11.82
N TYR A 156 -16.07 2.08 12.82
CA TYR A 156 -16.69 0.76 12.86
C TYR A 156 -17.61 0.51 11.66
N LYS A 157 -18.51 1.45 11.32
CA LYS A 157 -19.40 1.32 10.17
C LYS A 157 -18.63 1.22 8.86
N LYS A 158 -17.58 2.05 8.69
CA LYS A 158 -16.69 2.03 7.51
C LYS A 158 -15.97 0.70 7.38
N ALA A 159 -15.38 0.20 8.47
CA ALA A 159 -14.70 -1.10 8.49
C ALA A 159 -15.67 -2.24 8.15
N GLN A 160 -16.86 -2.23 8.74
CA GLN A 160 -17.87 -3.25 8.48
C GLN A 160 -18.39 -3.23 7.04
N SER A 161 -18.66 -2.04 6.48
CA SER A 161 -19.07 -1.88 5.08
C SER A 161 -18.00 -2.38 4.11
N PHE A 162 -16.75 -2.02 4.35
CA PHE A 162 -15.62 -2.48 3.52
C PHE A 162 -15.48 -4.01 3.57
N MET A 163 -15.53 -4.60 4.76
CA MET A 163 -15.44 -6.05 4.91
C MET A 163 -16.62 -6.78 4.26
N LYS A 164 -17.85 -6.21 4.27
CA LYS A 164 -19.01 -6.79 3.56
C LYS A 164 -18.75 -6.88 2.05
N THR A 165 -18.10 -5.86 1.48
CA THR A 165 -17.83 -5.81 0.04
C THR A 165 -16.66 -6.71 -0.35
N MET A 166 -15.56 -6.65 0.41
CA MET A 166 -14.31 -7.33 0.05
C MET A 166 -14.21 -8.76 0.59
N MET A 167 -14.80 -9.04 1.76
CA MET A 167 -14.65 -10.33 2.46
C MET A 167 -15.89 -10.65 3.31
N PRO A 168 -17.02 -10.96 2.69
CA PRO A 168 -18.31 -11.14 3.38
C PRO A 168 -18.28 -12.16 4.52
N SER A 169 -17.52 -13.26 4.35
CA SER A 169 -17.37 -14.33 5.35
C SER A 169 -16.72 -13.86 6.66
N ASN A 170 -15.90 -12.79 6.61
CA ASN A 170 -15.11 -12.30 7.73
C ASN A 170 -15.70 -11.07 8.44
N VAL A 171 -16.86 -10.60 8.04
CA VAL A 171 -17.52 -9.41 8.64
C VAL A 171 -17.70 -9.54 10.15
N LYS A 172 -17.97 -10.75 10.64
CA LYS A 172 -18.15 -11.05 12.09
C LYS A 172 -16.88 -10.79 12.92
N LYS A 173 -15.71 -10.75 12.30
CA LYS A 173 -14.43 -10.45 12.96
C LYS A 173 -14.30 -8.97 13.31
N VAL A 174 -15.09 -8.08 12.67
CA VAL A 174 -15.09 -6.64 12.97
C VAL A 174 -15.91 -6.39 14.22
N LYS A 175 -15.27 -5.91 15.27
CA LYS A 175 -15.88 -5.63 16.57
C LYS A 175 -15.72 -4.15 16.92
N LYS A 176 -16.77 -3.57 17.48
CA LYS A 176 -16.72 -2.20 17.99
C LYS A 176 -16.07 -2.20 19.36
N TYR A 177 -15.08 -1.33 19.54
CA TYR A 177 -14.48 -1.07 20.85
C TYR A 177 -15.48 -0.37 21.77
N ARG A 178 -15.52 -0.78 23.04
CA ARG A 178 -16.44 -0.26 24.05
C ARG A 178 -15.75 0.09 25.39
N GLY A 179 -14.40 0.12 25.39
CA GLY A 179 -13.65 0.47 26.58
C GLY A 179 -13.79 1.94 26.95
N LYS A 180 -13.47 2.28 28.20
CA LYS A 180 -13.45 3.67 28.70
C LYS A 180 -12.12 4.38 28.37
N ILE A 181 -11.04 3.63 28.29
CA ILE A 181 -9.71 4.13 27.90
C ILE A 181 -9.60 4.05 26.39
N PRO A 182 -9.08 5.06 25.67
CA PRO A 182 -8.86 4.98 24.22
C PRO A 182 -8.08 3.72 23.84
N LEU A 183 -8.51 3.07 22.75
CA LEU A 183 -7.98 1.75 22.34
C LEU A 183 -6.46 1.75 22.17
N PHE A 184 -5.90 2.78 21.54
CA PHE A 184 -4.45 2.84 21.28
C PHE A 184 -3.65 3.05 22.57
N ILE A 185 -4.21 3.74 23.55
CA ILE A 185 -3.58 3.88 24.89
C ILE A 185 -3.61 2.53 25.60
N GLN A 186 -4.77 1.86 25.62
CA GLN A 186 -4.94 0.56 26.26
C GLN A 186 -3.99 -0.51 25.71
N GLU A 187 -3.76 -0.50 24.40
CA GLU A 187 -2.88 -1.45 23.71
C GLU A 187 -1.42 -0.96 23.60
N ASN A 188 -1.06 0.14 24.27
CA ASN A 188 0.28 0.76 24.22
C ASN A 188 0.75 1.13 22.81
N ILE A 189 -0.18 1.31 21.86
CA ILE A 189 0.13 1.66 20.48
C ILE A 189 0.54 3.14 20.40
N GLU A 190 -0.13 4.02 21.14
CA GLU A 190 0.15 5.45 21.15
C GLU A 190 1.59 5.77 21.56
N GLN A 191 2.08 5.10 22.60
CA GLN A 191 3.47 5.22 23.03
C GLN A 191 4.44 4.78 21.91
N LYS A 192 4.15 3.66 21.23
CA LYS A 192 4.96 3.18 20.12
C LYS A 192 4.93 4.12 18.91
N LEU A 193 3.77 4.75 18.62
CA LEU A 193 3.66 5.75 17.58
C LEU A 193 4.51 6.99 17.85
N ASN A 194 4.52 7.46 19.11
CA ASN A 194 5.36 8.59 19.52
C ASN A 194 6.85 8.25 19.37
N GLN A 195 7.26 7.04 19.74
CA GLN A 195 8.63 6.57 19.59
C GLN A 195 9.14 6.52 18.13
N ILE A 196 8.24 6.45 17.13
CA ILE A 196 8.62 6.47 15.70
C ILE A 196 9.28 7.81 15.31
N PHE A 197 8.94 8.89 16.02
CA PHE A 197 9.49 10.23 15.77
C PHE A 197 10.74 10.54 16.61
N ASP A 198 11.12 9.65 17.53
CA ASP A 198 12.34 9.81 18.30
C ASP A 198 13.57 9.62 17.41
N SER A 199 14.52 10.53 17.50
CA SER A 199 15.80 10.40 16.79
C SER A 199 16.71 9.33 17.40
N GLU A 200 16.54 9.03 18.70
CA GLU A 200 17.33 8.03 19.43
C GLU A 200 16.53 6.75 19.67
N ILE A 201 17.10 5.61 19.26
CA ILE A 201 16.49 4.29 19.41
C ILE A 201 17.39 3.41 20.26
N LYS A 202 16.94 3.02 21.45
CA LYS A 202 17.65 2.10 22.33
C LYS A 202 17.52 0.66 21.85
N LEU A 203 18.62 -0.05 21.77
CA LEU A 203 18.70 -1.45 21.39
C LEU A 203 18.64 -2.36 22.62
N LYS A 204 18.19 -3.59 22.45
CA LYS A 204 18.15 -4.61 23.52
C LYS A 204 19.55 -4.96 24.05
N SER A 205 20.58 -4.80 23.24
CA SER A 205 21.98 -5.00 23.60
C SER A 205 22.53 -3.96 24.59
N GLY A 206 21.84 -2.82 24.77
CA GLY A 206 22.27 -1.69 25.56
C GLY A 206 22.98 -0.59 24.74
N GLY A 207 23.16 -0.80 23.45
CA GLY A 207 23.56 0.23 22.50
C GLY A 207 22.37 1.10 22.07
N TYR A 208 22.63 2.13 21.28
CA TYR A 208 21.58 2.98 20.72
C TYR A 208 21.96 3.51 19.33
N LEU A 209 20.94 3.79 18.54
CA LEU A 209 21.07 4.39 17.22
C LEU A 209 20.57 5.83 17.28
N VAL A 210 21.27 6.74 16.60
CA VAL A 210 20.80 8.11 16.38
C VAL A 210 20.52 8.29 14.90
N ILE A 211 19.26 8.52 14.55
CA ILE A 211 18.79 8.63 13.15
C ILE A 211 18.36 10.07 12.90
N ASN A 212 19.13 10.80 12.09
CA ASN A 212 18.84 12.18 11.76
C ASN A 212 18.64 12.35 10.24
N PRO A 213 17.44 12.76 9.80
CA PRO A 213 17.23 13.12 8.40
C PRO A 213 17.94 14.45 8.08
N THR A 214 18.65 14.46 6.98
CA THR A 214 19.21 15.68 6.37
C THR A 214 18.43 16.00 5.09
N GLU A 215 18.76 17.10 4.41
CA GLU A 215 18.09 17.46 3.15
C GLU A 215 18.23 16.38 2.07
N ALA A 216 19.38 15.75 1.96
CA ALA A 216 19.70 14.81 0.86
C ALA A 216 19.81 13.34 1.30
N LEU A 217 20.07 13.06 2.58
CA LEU A 217 20.32 11.71 3.08
C LEU A 217 19.77 11.55 4.51
N VAL A 218 19.79 10.32 5.01
CA VAL A 218 19.56 10.02 6.43
C VAL A 218 20.89 9.60 7.04
N SER A 219 21.35 10.33 8.06
CA SER A 219 22.52 9.97 8.86
C SER A 219 22.10 9.01 9.96
N ILE A 220 22.82 7.90 10.11
CA ILE A 220 22.62 6.92 11.18
C ILE A 220 23.94 6.77 11.92
N ASP A 221 23.95 7.17 13.18
CA ASP A 221 25.08 6.98 14.10
C ASP A 221 24.81 5.79 15.04
N ILE A 222 25.82 4.94 15.23
CA ILE A 222 25.71 3.70 16.00
C ILE A 222 26.58 3.82 17.24
N ASN A 223 25.96 3.74 18.40
CA ASN A 223 26.62 3.88 19.67
C ASN A 223 26.51 2.59 20.49
N SER A 224 27.64 2.12 21.02
CA SER A 224 27.72 0.92 21.85
C SER A 224 27.03 1.09 23.22
N GLY A 225 26.95 2.31 23.73
CA GLY A 225 26.29 2.60 25.01
C GLY A 225 26.78 1.70 26.16
N SER A 226 25.84 1.07 26.86
CA SER A 226 26.12 0.13 27.94
C SER A 226 26.46 -1.30 27.49
N SER A 227 26.51 -1.58 26.21
CA SER A 227 26.84 -2.91 25.65
C SER A 227 28.34 -3.25 25.73
N ILE A 228 29.19 -2.33 26.19
CA ILE A 228 30.66 -2.50 26.37
C ILE A 228 31.05 -3.62 27.35
N LYS A 229 30.16 -4.50 27.73
CA LYS A 229 30.45 -5.67 28.57
C LYS A 229 31.12 -6.84 27.82
N GLY A 230 31.23 -6.73 26.52
CA GLY A 230 31.94 -7.72 25.69
C GLY A 230 33.44 -7.70 25.87
N LYS A 231 34.07 -8.88 25.81
CA LYS A 231 35.53 -9.02 26.04
C LYS A 231 36.40 -8.50 24.89
N ASN A 232 35.81 -8.17 23.72
CA ASN A 232 36.51 -7.63 22.54
C ASN A 232 35.59 -6.73 21.71
N VAL A 233 36.21 -5.86 20.95
CA VAL A 233 35.55 -4.84 20.10
C VAL A 233 34.61 -5.48 19.09
N GLU A 234 35.00 -6.61 18.50
CA GLU A 234 34.18 -7.33 17.48
C GLU A 234 32.87 -7.86 18.06
N SER A 235 32.88 -8.42 19.26
CA SER A 235 31.66 -8.91 19.93
C SER A 235 30.74 -7.78 20.44
N THR A 236 31.22 -6.55 20.44
CA THR A 236 30.44 -5.36 20.81
C THR A 236 29.80 -4.71 19.57
N ALA A 237 30.39 -4.91 18.39
CA ALA A 237 29.94 -4.34 17.13
C ALA A 237 28.89 -5.19 16.36
N LEU A 238 28.73 -6.46 16.75
CA LEU A 238 27.71 -7.40 16.27
C LEU A 238 26.46 -7.34 17.14
#